data_d28f71f1d83b79441027c5673c4aa7d2
#
_entry.id   d28f71f1d83b79441027c5673c4aa7d2
#
_cell.length_a   1.000
_cell.length_b   1.000
_cell.length_c   1.000
_cell.angle_alpha   90.00
_cell.angle_beta   90.00
_cell.angle_gamma   90.00
#
_symmetry.space_group_name_H-M   'P 1'
#
loop_
_entity.id
_entity.type
_entity.pdbx_description
1 polymer ?
#
loop_
_entity_poly.entity_id
_entity_poly.type
_entity_poly.pdbx_seq_one_letter_code
_entity_poly.pdbx_strand_id
1 'polypeptide(L)'
;MDAAEKELLAGEVDALAREVAGERFRIAAGLELDPSLSAVYLAHGAAAHRETVARLRAAGEPDLAGRVAALRAERAGAEDEEDWRAEEARATAQGPDGQVPLALAELAVLGERDRERRLAFGRAAARAIDASSRTGEAAAEKRARAGAEVGLVPDWEAVVAADEVLDASEDGYRDVLAWLARKDLGLAPGPRGELDRSDLLYLVSLHPWDGLFPGGMLALALRRTAEGLGLDLGRIRVEEGERPAQWPGAHAFESRVAFRRRGGAA
;
A
#
# COMPACT_ATOMS: atom_id res chain seq x y z
N MET A 1 -19.33 16.10 25.19
CA MET A 1 -17.97 15.56 25.36
C MET A 1 -17.12 16.67 25.93
N ASP A 2 -16.48 16.46 27.07
CA ASP A 2 -15.58 17.48 27.63
C ASP A 2 -14.17 17.39 27.02
N ALA A 3 -13.31 18.36 27.37
CA ALA A 3 -11.96 18.44 26.78
C ALA A 3 -11.07 17.25 27.16
N ALA A 4 -11.21 16.73 28.38
CA ALA A 4 -10.42 15.60 28.86
C ALA A 4 -10.83 14.30 28.16
N GLU A 5 -12.13 14.07 28.00
CA GLU A 5 -12.70 12.94 27.26
C GLU A 5 -12.24 12.96 25.79
N LYS A 6 -12.22 14.14 25.18
CA LYS A 6 -11.75 14.32 23.81
C LYS A 6 -10.26 13.98 23.67
N GLU A 7 -9.44 14.47 24.59
CA GLU A 7 -7.99 14.21 24.58
C GLU A 7 -7.68 12.72 24.77
N LEU A 8 -8.39 12.06 25.68
CA LEU A 8 -8.27 10.63 25.90
C LEU A 8 -8.63 9.84 24.62
N LEU A 9 -9.77 10.16 24.01
CA LEU A 9 -10.20 9.50 22.77
C LEU A 9 -9.23 9.75 21.60
N ALA A 10 -8.71 10.96 21.45
CA ALA A 10 -7.70 11.25 20.44
C ALA A 10 -6.42 10.42 20.68
N GLY A 11 -6.02 10.26 21.93
CA GLY A 11 -4.90 9.38 22.30
C GLY A 11 -5.14 7.92 21.95
N GLU A 12 -6.36 7.40 22.19
CA GLU A 12 -6.74 6.03 21.81
C GLU A 12 -6.76 5.84 20.28
N VAL A 13 -7.30 6.81 19.52
CA VAL A 13 -7.30 6.80 18.05
C VAL A 13 -5.87 6.78 17.51
N ASP A 14 -4.97 7.58 18.11
CA ASP A 14 -3.55 7.60 17.72
C ASP A 14 -2.83 6.28 18.09
N ALA A 15 -3.19 5.65 19.20
CA ALA A 15 -2.64 4.37 19.62
C ALA A 15 -3.08 3.26 18.64
N LEU A 16 -4.38 3.17 18.37
CA LEU A 16 -4.95 2.20 17.44
C LEU A 16 -4.31 2.34 16.03
N ALA A 17 -4.27 3.56 15.48
CA ALA A 17 -3.68 3.78 14.17
C ALA A 17 -2.21 3.33 14.09
N ARG A 18 -1.45 3.55 15.16
CA ARG A 18 -0.04 3.14 15.27
C ARG A 18 0.11 1.62 15.35
N GLU A 19 -0.75 0.95 16.11
CA GLU A 19 -0.70 -0.51 16.24
C GLU A 19 -1.10 -1.20 14.93
N VAL A 20 -2.14 -0.71 14.26
CA VAL A 20 -2.53 -1.20 12.92
C VAL A 20 -1.41 -1.02 11.89
N ALA A 21 -0.77 0.17 11.86
CA ALA A 21 0.36 0.41 10.99
C ALA A 21 1.56 -0.51 11.31
N GLY A 22 1.81 -0.75 12.59
CA GLY A 22 2.84 -1.67 13.06
C GLY A 22 2.58 -3.11 12.63
N GLU A 23 1.33 -3.57 12.70
CA GLU A 23 0.93 -4.91 12.26
C GLU A 23 1.11 -5.06 10.75
N ARG A 24 0.58 -4.13 9.97
CA ARG A 24 0.74 -4.10 8.51
C ARG A 24 2.22 -4.06 8.10
N PHE A 25 3.05 -3.33 8.84
CA PHE A 25 4.50 -3.32 8.62
C PHE A 25 5.10 -4.71 8.83
N ARG A 26 4.77 -5.41 9.92
CA ARG A 26 5.31 -6.75 10.20
C ARG A 26 4.97 -7.74 9.09
N ILE A 27 3.73 -7.68 8.59
CA ILE A 27 3.27 -8.49 7.45
C ILE A 27 4.08 -8.17 6.19
N ALA A 28 4.12 -6.91 5.78
CA ALA A 28 4.81 -6.49 4.57
C ALA A 28 6.33 -6.73 4.63
N ALA A 29 6.92 -6.66 5.83
CA ALA A 29 8.32 -6.96 6.05
C ALA A 29 8.62 -8.46 6.14
N GLY A 30 7.61 -9.33 6.03
CA GLY A 30 7.78 -10.78 6.18
C GLY A 30 8.19 -11.23 7.58
N LEU A 31 7.88 -10.42 8.59
CA LEU A 31 8.15 -10.72 10.00
C LEU A 31 6.98 -11.49 10.64
N GLU A 32 5.80 -11.37 10.07
CA GLU A 32 4.56 -11.99 10.54
C GLU A 32 3.83 -12.62 9.34
N LEU A 33 3.42 -13.87 9.47
CA LEU A 33 2.64 -14.58 8.44
C LEU A 33 1.17 -14.73 8.81
N ASP A 34 0.86 -14.58 10.10
CA ASP A 34 -0.47 -14.70 10.65
C ASP A 34 -0.83 -13.36 11.33
N PRO A 35 -1.36 -12.40 10.54
CA PRO A 35 -1.72 -11.08 11.04
C PRO A 35 -2.82 -11.15 12.11
N SER A 36 -2.84 -10.17 13.00
CA SER A 36 -3.84 -10.07 14.08
C SER A 36 -4.50 -8.68 14.12
N LEU A 37 -4.83 -8.12 12.96
CA LEU A 37 -5.49 -6.82 12.83
C LEU A 37 -6.82 -6.76 13.58
N SER A 38 -7.62 -7.82 13.51
CA SER A 38 -8.90 -7.93 14.24
C SER A 38 -8.70 -7.85 15.76
N ALA A 39 -7.66 -8.49 16.29
CA ALA A 39 -7.32 -8.43 17.69
C ALA A 39 -6.89 -7.00 18.11
N VAL A 40 -6.12 -6.31 17.28
CA VAL A 40 -5.75 -4.90 17.50
C VAL A 40 -7.01 -4.03 17.57
N TYR A 41 -7.93 -4.17 16.63
CA TYR A 41 -9.20 -3.41 16.66
C TYR A 41 -10.09 -3.76 17.86
N LEU A 42 -10.06 -4.99 18.33
CA LEU A 42 -10.81 -5.40 19.54
C LEU A 42 -10.25 -4.77 20.81
N ALA A 43 -8.93 -4.63 20.91
CA ALA A 43 -8.28 -4.00 22.06
C ALA A 43 -8.63 -2.50 22.19
N HIS A 44 -8.94 -1.82 21.08
CA HIS A 44 -9.27 -0.39 21.01
C HIS A 44 -10.74 -0.15 20.66
N GLY A 45 -11.66 -0.93 21.21
CA GLY A 45 -13.07 -0.95 20.80
C GLY A 45 -13.77 0.41 20.71
N ALA A 46 -13.49 1.35 21.62
CA ALA A 46 -14.11 2.67 21.64
C ALA A 46 -13.63 3.56 20.49
N ALA A 47 -12.36 3.45 20.08
CA ALA A 47 -11.73 4.28 19.03
C ALA A 47 -12.25 3.96 17.62
N ALA A 48 -12.98 2.85 17.43
CA ALA A 48 -13.53 2.45 16.14
C ALA A 48 -15.03 2.13 16.21
N HIS A 49 -15.78 2.83 17.05
CA HIS A 49 -17.20 2.57 17.26
C HIS A 49 -18.10 3.58 16.56
N ARG A 50 -19.25 3.12 16.02
CA ARG A 50 -20.20 3.98 15.30
C ARG A 50 -20.73 5.14 16.17
N GLU A 51 -21.05 4.86 17.45
CA GLU A 51 -21.58 5.86 18.37
C GLU A 51 -20.55 6.95 18.65
N THR A 52 -19.27 6.61 18.66
CA THR A 52 -18.17 7.56 18.83
C THR A 52 -18.14 8.58 17.69
N VAL A 53 -18.33 8.14 16.43
CA VAL A 53 -18.43 9.03 15.27
C VAL A 53 -19.58 10.03 15.44
N ALA A 54 -20.78 9.54 15.83
CA ALA A 54 -21.94 10.39 16.00
C ALA A 54 -21.75 11.42 17.14
N ARG A 55 -21.15 11.00 18.26
CA ARG A 55 -20.85 11.89 19.42
C ARG A 55 -19.84 12.98 19.05
N LEU A 56 -18.81 12.64 18.29
CA LEU A 56 -17.79 13.59 17.84
C LEU A 56 -18.38 14.63 16.88
N ARG A 57 -19.21 14.20 15.93
CA ARG A 57 -19.92 15.14 15.04
C ARG A 57 -20.83 16.09 15.78
N ALA A 58 -21.60 15.56 16.73
CA ALA A 58 -22.46 16.39 17.58
C ALA A 58 -21.67 17.37 18.47
N ALA A 59 -20.43 17.04 18.79
CA ALA A 59 -19.52 17.89 19.56
C ALA A 59 -18.75 18.92 18.68
N GLY A 60 -18.96 18.93 17.35
CA GLY A 60 -18.27 19.84 16.44
C GLY A 60 -16.82 19.45 16.15
N GLU A 61 -16.47 18.16 16.21
CA GLU A 61 -15.12 17.62 15.99
C GLU A 61 -15.02 16.80 14.69
N PRO A 62 -15.17 17.43 13.51
CA PRO A 62 -15.26 16.72 12.23
C PRO A 62 -14.00 15.93 11.89
N ASP A 63 -12.81 16.45 12.19
CA ASP A 63 -11.53 15.79 11.85
C ASP A 63 -11.36 14.49 12.63
N LEU A 64 -11.59 14.54 13.94
CA LEU A 64 -11.50 13.35 14.78
C LEU A 64 -12.61 12.35 14.44
N ALA A 65 -13.82 12.83 14.13
CA ALA A 65 -14.92 11.99 13.65
C ALA A 65 -14.58 11.28 12.33
N GLY A 66 -13.94 11.97 11.40
CA GLY A 66 -13.45 11.40 10.14
C GLY A 66 -12.44 10.29 10.37
N ARG A 67 -11.48 10.49 11.27
CA ARG A 67 -10.49 9.48 11.62
C ARG A 67 -11.09 8.23 12.26
N VAL A 68 -12.02 8.42 13.22
CA VAL A 68 -12.75 7.30 13.83
C VAL A 68 -13.61 6.56 12.80
N ALA A 69 -14.24 7.29 11.86
CA ALA A 69 -15.02 6.69 10.79
C ALA A 69 -14.14 5.83 9.86
N ALA A 70 -12.95 6.31 9.50
CA ALA A 70 -11.99 5.54 8.70
C ALA A 70 -11.54 4.25 9.42
N LEU A 71 -11.14 4.35 10.68
CA LEU A 71 -10.74 3.18 11.48
C LEU A 71 -11.89 2.19 11.67
N ARG A 72 -13.14 2.67 11.80
CA ARG A 72 -14.31 1.80 11.82
C ARG A 72 -14.50 1.05 10.49
N ALA A 73 -14.35 1.74 9.38
CA ALA A 73 -14.44 1.12 8.06
C ALA A 73 -13.37 0.04 7.91
N GLU A 74 -12.12 0.34 8.26
CA GLU A 74 -11.02 -0.62 8.22
C GLU A 74 -11.28 -1.84 9.12
N ARG A 75 -11.74 -1.62 10.36
CA ARG A 75 -12.11 -2.69 11.29
C ARG A 75 -13.10 -3.69 10.68
N ALA A 76 -14.08 -3.20 9.91
CA ALA A 76 -15.11 -4.05 9.33
C ALA A 76 -14.56 -5.07 8.31
N GLY A 77 -13.43 -4.78 7.68
CA GLY A 77 -12.75 -5.69 6.76
C GLY A 77 -11.49 -6.34 7.34
N ALA A 78 -11.19 -6.16 8.63
CA ALA A 78 -9.91 -6.57 9.21
C ALA A 78 -9.70 -8.10 9.14
N GLU A 79 -10.70 -8.90 9.46
CA GLU A 79 -10.64 -10.37 9.41
C GLU A 79 -10.39 -10.88 7.98
N ASP A 80 -11.13 -10.37 7.00
CA ASP A 80 -10.90 -10.74 5.60
C ASP A 80 -9.55 -10.22 5.09
N GLU A 81 -9.07 -9.06 5.59
CA GLU A 81 -7.71 -8.58 5.27
C GLU A 81 -6.64 -9.50 5.84
N GLU A 82 -6.82 -10.02 7.07
CA GLU A 82 -5.94 -11.01 7.67
C GLU A 82 -5.85 -12.27 6.81
N ASP A 83 -7.00 -12.83 6.47
CA ASP A 83 -7.08 -14.03 5.64
C ASP A 83 -6.43 -13.80 4.28
N TRP A 84 -6.78 -12.70 3.62
CA TRP A 84 -6.18 -12.34 2.34
C TRP A 84 -4.66 -12.21 2.41
N ARG A 85 -4.13 -11.50 3.42
CA ARG A 85 -2.68 -11.32 3.59
C ARG A 85 -1.98 -12.64 3.91
N ALA A 86 -2.60 -13.49 4.72
CA ALA A 86 -2.07 -14.81 5.01
C ALA A 86 -2.07 -15.72 3.77
N GLU A 87 -3.13 -15.66 2.94
CA GLU A 87 -3.19 -16.35 1.65
C GLU A 87 -2.09 -15.85 0.71
N GLU A 88 -1.95 -14.54 0.55
CA GLU A 88 -0.97 -13.91 -0.32
C GLU A 88 0.47 -14.23 0.10
N ALA A 89 0.77 -14.20 1.40
CA ALA A 89 2.09 -14.54 1.93
C ALA A 89 2.48 -16.01 1.69
N ARG A 90 1.50 -16.92 1.60
CA ARG A 90 1.70 -18.34 1.34
C ARG A 90 1.54 -18.70 -0.13
N ALA A 91 1.04 -17.75 -0.94
CA ALA A 91 0.76 -17.99 -2.36
C ALA A 91 2.04 -18.31 -3.13
N THR A 92 1.92 -19.24 -4.05
CA THR A 92 2.98 -19.62 -4.97
C THR A 92 2.49 -19.53 -6.41
N ALA A 93 3.40 -19.21 -7.31
CA ALA A 93 3.17 -19.15 -8.74
C ALA A 93 3.98 -20.23 -9.45
N GLN A 94 3.38 -20.89 -10.43
CA GLN A 94 4.09 -21.85 -11.28
C GLN A 94 4.83 -21.11 -12.39
N GLY A 95 6.08 -20.75 -12.10
CA GLY A 95 6.98 -20.10 -13.05
C GLY A 95 7.59 -21.06 -14.07
N PRO A 96 8.42 -20.55 -14.98
CA PRO A 96 9.10 -21.37 -16.02
C PRO A 96 10.01 -22.45 -15.44
N ASP A 97 10.64 -22.17 -14.30
CA ASP A 97 11.63 -23.06 -13.68
C ASP A 97 11.06 -23.85 -12.50
N GLY A 98 9.76 -23.79 -12.28
CA GLY A 98 9.08 -24.46 -11.18
C GLY A 98 8.24 -23.52 -10.31
N GLN A 99 7.88 -24.02 -9.13
CA GLN A 99 7.07 -23.27 -8.19
C GLN A 99 7.93 -22.25 -7.41
N VAL A 100 7.47 -21.01 -7.37
CA VAL A 100 8.13 -19.92 -6.65
C VAL A 100 7.10 -19.15 -5.79
N PRO A 101 7.51 -18.53 -4.67
CA PRO A 101 6.65 -17.60 -3.94
C PRO A 101 6.09 -16.50 -4.86
N LEU A 102 4.84 -16.09 -4.64
CA LEU A 102 4.18 -15.07 -5.47
C LEU A 102 5.00 -13.76 -5.54
N ALA A 103 5.52 -13.29 -4.41
CA ALA A 103 6.35 -12.10 -4.33
C ALA A 103 7.60 -12.18 -5.24
N LEU A 104 8.24 -13.35 -5.32
CA LEU A 104 9.39 -13.57 -6.19
C LEU A 104 8.98 -13.67 -7.67
N ALA A 105 7.78 -14.19 -7.97
CA ALA A 105 7.27 -14.22 -9.33
C ALA A 105 7.02 -12.81 -9.86
N GLU A 106 6.45 -11.92 -9.05
CA GLU A 106 6.26 -10.52 -9.41
C GLU A 106 7.59 -9.78 -9.58
N LEU A 107 8.54 -10.01 -8.67
CA LEU A 107 9.89 -9.42 -8.79
C LEU A 107 10.61 -9.91 -10.06
N ALA A 108 10.45 -11.20 -10.42
CA ALA A 108 11.00 -11.75 -11.65
C ALA A 108 10.44 -11.07 -12.91
N VAL A 109 9.17 -10.67 -12.91
CA VAL A 109 8.58 -9.90 -14.03
C VAL A 109 9.33 -8.58 -14.26
N LEU A 110 9.74 -7.92 -13.18
CA LEU A 110 10.47 -6.65 -13.26
C LEU A 110 11.88 -6.81 -13.84
N GLY A 111 12.56 -7.93 -13.57
CA GLY A 111 13.97 -8.15 -13.89
C GLY A 111 14.26 -9.08 -15.08
N GLU A 112 13.30 -9.88 -15.51
CA GLU A 112 13.52 -10.91 -16.53
C GLU A 112 13.65 -10.29 -17.93
N ARG A 113 14.82 -10.46 -18.54
CA ARG A 113 15.12 -9.93 -19.88
C ARG A 113 14.52 -10.76 -21.00
N ASP A 114 14.43 -12.08 -20.81
CA ASP A 114 13.77 -12.96 -21.76
C ASP A 114 12.25 -12.72 -21.70
N ARG A 115 11.70 -12.28 -22.83
CA ARG A 115 10.28 -11.92 -22.90
C ARG A 115 9.36 -13.10 -22.66
N GLU A 116 9.65 -14.28 -23.20
CA GLU A 116 8.78 -15.45 -23.03
C GLU A 116 8.73 -15.88 -21.57
N ARG A 117 9.88 -15.90 -20.91
CA ARG A 117 9.98 -16.17 -19.47
C ARG A 117 9.28 -15.11 -18.65
N ARG A 118 9.47 -13.82 -18.98
CA ARG A 118 8.77 -12.70 -18.31
C ARG A 118 7.26 -12.83 -18.40
N LEU A 119 6.73 -13.10 -19.59
CA LEU A 119 5.30 -13.34 -19.79
C LEU A 119 4.81 -14.59 -19.06
N ALA A 120 5.62 -15.63 -18.94
CA ALA A 120 5.28 -16.82 -18.18
C ALA A 120 5.18 -16.53 -16.68
N PHE A 121 6.13 -15.79 -16.11
CA PHE A 121 6.06 -15.32 -14.72
C PHE A 121 4.84 -14.44 -14.49
N GLY A 122 4.58 -13.46 -15.36
CA GLY A 122 3.43 -12.56 -15.23
C GLY A 122 2.09 -13.29 -15.26
N ARG A 123 1.92 -14.24 -16.15
CA ARG A 123 0.70 -15.07 -16.20
C ARG A 123 0.57 -15.97 -14.95
N ALA A 124 1.68 -16.47 -14.45
CA ALA A 124 1.68 -17.28 -13.24
C ALA A 124 1.31 -16.46 -11.99
N ALA A 125 1.90 -15.26 -11.87
CA ALA A 125 1.56 -14.32 -10.80
C ALA A 125 0.09 -13.88 -10.88
N ALA A 126 -0.41 -13.51 -12.06
CA ALA A 126 -1.81 -13.12 -12.24
C ALA A 126 -2.78 -14.22 -11.78
N ARG A 127 -2.54 -15.49 -12.14
CA ARG A 127 -3.38 -16.61 -11.67
C ARG A 127 -3.34 -16.80 -10.16
N ALA A 128 -2.18 -16.59 -9.55
CA ALA A 128 -2.04 -16.69 -8.09
C ALA A 128 -2.77 -15.55 -7.38
N ILE A 129 -2.68 -14.33 -7.91
CA ILE A 129 -3.42 -13.15 -7.41
C ILE A 129 -4.93 -13.38 -7.54
N ASP A 130 -5.41 -13.83 -8.70
CA ASP A 130 -6.84 -14.09 -8.93
C ASP A 130 -7.39 -15.11 -7.92
N ALA A 131 -6.58 -16.08 -7.51
CA ALA A 131 -7.01 -17.10 -6.54
C ALA A 131 -7.28 -16.49 -5.13
N SER A 132 -6.56 -15.45 -4.73
CA SER A 132 -6.73 -14.75 -3.44
C SER A 132 -7.59 -13.48 -3.53
N SER A 133 -7.94 -13.01 -4.74
CA SER A 133 -8.63 -11.74 -4.95
C SER A 133 -9.99 -11.64 -4.25
N ARG A 134 -10.73 -12.76 -4.18
CA ARG A 134 -12.08 -12.80 -3.59
C ARG A 134 -12.09 -12.39 -2.12
N THR A 135 -11.10 -12.83 -1.36
CA THR A 135 -10.97 -12.47 0.06
C THR A 135 -10.67 -10.99 0.21
N GLY A 136 -9.78 -10.44 -0.64
CA GLY A 136 -9.49 -9.01 -0.69
C GLY A 136 -10.68 -8.15 -1.12
N GLU A 137 -11.47 -8.61 -2.09
CA GLU A 137 -12.73 -7.95 -2.52
C GLU A 137 -13.76 -7.94 -1.38
N ALA A 138 -13.92 -9.05 -0.66
CA ALA A 138 -14.82 -9.12 0.50
C ALA A 138 -14.42 -8.12 1.59
N ALA A 139 -13.11 -7.98 1.88
CA ALA A 139 -12.59 -6.97 2.79
C ALA A 139 -12.96 -5.54 2.32
N ALA A 140 -12.75 -5.25 1.04
CA ALA A 140 -13.06 -3.94 0.45
C ALA A 140 -14.56 -3.61 0.51
N GLU A 141 -15.44 -4.57 0.20
CA GLU A 141 -16.88 -4.40 0.29
C GLU A 141 -17.36 -4.12 1.72
N LYS A 142 -16.83 -4.87 2.71
CA LYS A 142 -17.17 -4.65 4.13
C LYS A 142 -16.73 -3.25 4.58
N ARG A 143 -15.54 -2.80 4.17
CA ARG A 143 -15.03 -1.45 4.47
C ARG A 143 -15.91 -0.38 3.84
N ALA A 144 -16.25 -0.50 2.57
CA ALA A 144 -17.10 0.46 1.87
C ALA A 144 -18.47 0.57 2.53
N ARG A 145 -19.11 -0.56 2.88
CA ARG A 145 -20.40 -0.58 3.57
C ARG A 145 -20.33 0.08 4.94
N ALA A 146 -19.35 -0.30 5.78
CA ALA A 146 -19.19 0.26 7.11
C ALA A 146 -18.83 1.76 7.07
N GLY A 147 -18.08 2.20 6.07
CA GLY A 147 -17.79 3.61 5.82
C GLY A 147 -19.05 4.40 5.47
N ALA A 148 -19.86 3.88 4.54
CA ALA A 148 -21.12 4.50 4.15
C ALA A 148 -22.09 4.66 5.32
N GLU A 149 -22.18 3.68 6.23
CA GLU A 149 -23.00 3.74 7.43
C GLU A 149 -22.67 4.92 8.36
N VAL A 150 -21.44 5.38 8.34
CA VAL A 150 -20.97 6.53 9.14
C VAL A 150 -20.72 7.76 8.29
N GLY A 151 -21.22 7.78 7.04
CA GLY A 151 -21.13 8.92 6.14
C GLY A 151 -19.68 9.23 5.70
N LEU A 152 -18.84 8.21 5.61
CA LEU A 152 -17.55 8.29 4.93
C LEU A 152 -17.84 8.13 3.45
N VAL A 153 -17.77 9.21 2.71
CA VAL A 153 -17.97 9.22 1.26
C VAL A 153 -16.62 9.43 0.57
N PRO A 154 -16.40 8.84 -0.60
CA PRO A 154 -15.23 9.17 -1.41
C PRO A 154 -15.17 10.67 -1.68
N ASP A 155 -13.97 11.21 -1.69
CA ASP A 155 -13.74 12.58 -2.16
C ASP A 155 -13.89 12.61 -3.69
N TRP A 156 -15.11 12.83 -4.16
CA TRP A 156 -15.41 12.86 -5.59
C TRP A 156 -14.72 14.00 -6.32
N GLU A 157 -14.43 15.12 -5.65
CA GLU A 157 -13.68 16.23 -6.25
C GLU A 157 -12.23 15.80 -6.53
N ALA A 158 -11.59 15.08 -5.59
CA ALA A 158 -10.26 14.53 -5.82
C ALA A 158 -10.26 13.45 -6.90
N VAL A 159 -11.30 12.60 -6.99
CA VAL A 159 -11.44 11.59 -8.05
C VAL A 159 -11.59 12.27 -9.42
N VAL A 160 -12.46 13.26 -9.55
CA VAL A 160 -12.65 14.01 -10.82
C VAL A 160 -11.36 14.72 -11.22
N ALA A 161 -10.67 15.38 -10.29
CA ALA A 161 -9.40 16.03 -10.57
C ALA A 161 -8.32 15.04 -11.04
N ALA A 162 -8.29 13.83 -10.47
CA ALA A 162 -7.39 12.78 -10.92
C ALA A 162 -7.72 12.30 -12.33
N ASP A 163 -8.98 12.11 -12.66
CA ASP A 163 -9.43 11.73 -14.00
C ASP A 163 -9.05 12.79 -15.04
N GLU A 164 -9.24 14.09 -14.74
CA GLU A 164 -8.82 15.19 -15.60
C GLU A 164 -7.31 15.18 -15.88
N VAL A 165 -6.49 14.88 -14.86
CA VAL A 165 -5.02 14.78 -15.03
C VAL A 165 -4.67 13.55 -15.88
N LEU A 166 -5.32 12.43 -15.65
CA LEU A 166 -5.12 11.20 -16.44
C LEU A 166 -5.47 11.45 -17.91
N ASP A 167 -6.64 12.02 -18.17
CA ASP A 167 -7.10 12.34 -19.54
C ASP A 167 -6.13 13.29 -20.25
N ALA A 168 -5.69 14.35 -19.55
CA ALA A 168 -4.76 15.33 -20.11
C ALA A 168 -3.35 14.76 -20.42
N SER A 169 -2.94 13.71 -19.70
CA SER A 169 -1.63 13.09 -19.85
C SER A 169 -1.62 11.83 -20.73
N GLU A 170 -2.79 11.26 -21.04
CA GLU A 170 -2.92 9.94 -21.64
C GLU A 170 -2.19 9.81 -22.98
N ASP A 171 -2.37 10.76 -23.89
CA ASP A 171 -1.73 10.71 -25.21
C ASP A 171 -0.21 10.78 -25.10
N GLY A 172 0.32 11.69 -24.28
CA GLY A 172 1.75 11.80 -24.03
C GLY A 172 2.34 10.55 -23.40
N TYR A 173 1.61 9.97 -22.44
CA TYR A 173 2.01 8.72 -21.79
C TYR A 173 2.03 7.54 -22.78
N ARG A 174 1.01 7.40 -23.59
CA ARG A 174 0.94 6.38 -24.66
C ARG A 174 2.07 6.49 -25.65
N ASP A 175 2.39 7.71 -26.09
CA ASP A 175 3.48 7.96 -27.04
C ASP A 175 4.83 7.56 -26.46
N VAL A 176 5.09 7.92 -25.20
CA VAL A 176 6.33 7.55 -24.49
C VAL A 176 6.43 6.04 -24.33
N LEU A 177 5.34 5.37 -23.89
CA LEU A 177 5.32 3.91 -23.75
C LEU A 177 5.52 3.21 -25.08
N ALA A 178 4.88 3.69 -26.15
CA ALA A 178 5.04 3.13 -27.48
C ALA A 178 6.47 3.30 -28.01
N TRP A 179 7.10 4.43 -27.70
CA TRP A 179 8.51 4.65 -28.04
C TRP A 179 9.43 3.72 -27.26
N LEU A 180 9.25 3.60 -25.94
CA LEU A 180 10.02 2.69 -25.08
C LEU A 180 9.85 1.23 -25.50
N ALA A 181 8.62 0.78 -25.80
CA ALA A 181 8.34 -0.57 -26.24
C ALA A 181 9.09 -0.91 -27.55
N ARG A 182 9.10 0.01 -28.50
CA ARG A 182 9.83 -0.17 -29.75
C ARG A 182 11.34 -0.16 -29.53
N LYS A 183 11.83 0.80 -28.74
CA LYS A 183 13.27 1.00 -28.52
C LYS A 183 13.89 -0.13 -27.71
N ASP A 184 13.28 -0.47 -26.58
CA ASP A 184 13.90 -1.33 -25.57
C ASP A 184 13.45 -2.80 -25.68
N LEU A 185 12.26 -3.05 -26.25
CA LEU A 185 11.73 -4.41 -26.41
C LEU A 185 11.59 -4.84 -27.89
N GLY A 186 11.74 -3.93 -28.83
CA GLY A 186 11.46 -4.23 -30.25
C GLY A 186 10.00 -4.53 -30.55
N LEU A 187 9.07 -4.11 -29.69
CA LEU A 187 7.64 -4.39 -29.80
C LEU A 187 6.90 -3.22 -30.43
N ALA A 188 5.94 -3.54 -31.31
CA ALA A 188 4.92 -2.59 -31.73
C ALA A 188 3.72 -2.76 -30.79
N PRO A 189 3.34 -1.72 -30.01
CA PRO A 189 2.10 -1.77 -29.24
C PRO A 189 0.89 -1.99 -30.13
N GLY A 190 -0.17 -2.56 -29.57
CA GLY A 190 -1.45 -2.71 -30.26
C GLY A 190 -2.05 -1.37 -30.71
N PRO A 191 -3.16 -1.39 -31.47
CA PRO A 191 -3.75 -0.17 -32.08
C PRO A 191 -4.13 0.92 -31.07
N ARG A 192 -4.36 0.54 -29.82
CA ARG A 192 -4.69 1.45 -28.72
C ARG A 192 -3.53 1.66 -27.76
N GLY A 193 -2.31 1.30 -28.15
CA GLY A 193 -1.14 1.36 -27.28
C GLY A 193 -1.05 0.18 -26.28
N GLU A 194 -1.84 -0.89 -26.50
CA GLU A 194 -1.85 -2.03 -25.59
C GLU A 194 -0.50 -2.74 -25.55
N LEU A 195 -0.01 -2.95 -24.35
CA LEU A 195 1.13 -3.79 -24.02
C LEU A 195 0.70 -4.86 -23.02
N ASP A 196 1.35 -6.01 -23.03
CA ASP A 196 1.19 -6.97 -21.95
C ASP A 196 1.65 -6.33 -20.63
N ARG A 197 0.90 -6.58 -19.52
CA ARG A 197 1.22 -6.03 -18.19
C ARG A 197 2.68 -6.32 -17.80
N SER A 198 3.18 -7.50 -18.16
CA SER A 198 4.55 -7.89 -17.83
C SER A 198 5.59 -7.08 -18.61
N ASP A 199 5.32 -6.77 -19.88
CA ASP A 199 6.17 -5.91 -20.69
C ASP A 199 6.15 -4.47 -20.18
N LEU A 200 4.96 -3.98 -19.75
CA LEU A 200 4.83 -2.66 -19.15
C LEU A 200 5.61 -2.55 -17.83
N LEU A 201 5.45 -3.52 -16.93
CA LEU A 201 6.18 -3.55 -15.66
C LEU A 201 7.71 -3.57 -15.86
N TYR A 202 8.18 -4.35 -16.84
CA TYR A 202 9.58 -4.38 -17.19
C TYR A 202 10.08 -3.03 -17.70
N LEU A 203 9.32 -2.34 -18.57
CA LEU A 203 9.68 -1.02 -19.10
C LEU A 203 9.76 0.04 -17.99
N VAL A 204 8.81 0.07 -17.09
CA VAL A 204 8.77 1.07 -16.00
C VAL A 204 9.77 0.78 -14.89
N SER A 205 10.35 -0.42 -14.83
CA SER A 205 11.40 -0.78 -13.87
C SER A 205 12.76 -0.12 -14.16
N LEU A 206 12.88 0.61 -15.28
CA LEU A 206 14.04 1.42 -15.64
C LEU A 206 15.38 0.65 -15.73
N HIS A 207 15.36 -0.63 -16.08
CA HIS A 207 16.57 -1.46 -16.21
C HIS A 207 17.74 -0.86 -16.99
N PRO A 208 17.54 -0.06 -18.06
CA PRO A 208 18.63 0.62 -18.72
C PRO A 208 19.44 1.55 -17.81
N TRP A 209 18.87 1.93 -16.68
CA TRP A 209 19.46 2.85 -15.71
C TRP A 209 20.02 2.14 -14.45
N ASP A 210 19.91 0.81 -14.36
CA ASP A 210 20.37 0.03 -13.18
C ASP A 210 21.83 0.34 -12.81
N GLY A 211 22.68 0.57 -13.83
CA GLY A 211 24.08 0.95 -13.62
C GLY A 211 24.27 2.29 -12.90
N LEU A 212 23.27 3.16 -12.90
CA LEU A 212 23.29 4.44 -12.19
C LEU A 212 22.80 4.33 -10.74
N PHE A 213 22.11 3.23 -10.43
CA PHE A 213 21.53 2.96 -9.12
C PHE A 213 22.04 1.65 -8.53
N PRO A 214 23.34 1.55 -8.19
CA PRO A 214 23.86 0.32 -7.61
C PRO A 214 23.16 0.03 -6.28
N GLY A 215 22.57 -1.17 -6.14
CA GLY A 215 21.73 -1.56 -5.01
C GLY A 215 22.37 -1.31 -3.65
N GLY A 216 23.68 -1.58 -3.52
CA GLY A 216 24.41 -1.31 -2.27
C GLY A 216 24.55 0.17 -1.89
N MET A 217 24.16 1.09 -2.76
CA MET A 217 24.15 2.54 -2.48
C MET A 217 22.77 3.11 -2.20
N LEU A 218 21.69 2.32 -2.37
CA LEU A 218 20.33 2.80 -2.28
C LEU A 218 20.00 3.41 -0.91
N ALA A 219 20.33 2.69 0.17
CA ALA A 219 20.08 3.17 1.53
C ALA A 219 20.85 4.45 1.84
N LEU A 220 22.11 4.54 1.37
CA LEU A 220 22.93 5.74 1.53
C LEU A 220 22.38 6.93 0.72
N ALA A 221 21.95 6.70 -0.52
CA ALA A 221 21.35 7.71 -1.38
C ALA A 221 20.04 8.23 -0.77
N LEU A 222 19.17 7.32 -0.31
CA LEU A 222 17.92 7.67 0.36
C LEU A 222 18.18 8.56 1.59
N ARG A 223 19.13 8.17 2.44
CA ARG A 223 19.51 8.93 3.64
C ARG A 223 19.99 10.34 3.26
N ARG A 224 20.94 10.44 2.33
CA ARG A 224 21.48 11.74 1.88
C ARG A 224 20.40 12.65 1.26
N THR A 225 19.50 12.06 0.47
CA THR A 225 18.39 12.81 -0.13
C THR A 225 17.46 13.36 0.96
N ALA A 226 17.09 12.54 1.92
CA ALA A 226 16.23 12.95 3.02
C ALA A 226 16.90 14.03 3.90
N GLU A 227 18.18 13.85 4.24
CA GLU A 227 18.97 14.88 4.95
C GLU A 227 19.03 16.19 4.17
N GLY A 228 19.23 16.12 2.84
CA GLY A 228 19.22 17.28 1.96
C GLY A 228 17.87 18.00 1.90
N LEU A 229 16.78 17.27 2.13
CA LEU A 229 15.42 17.81 2.27
C LEU A 229 15.10 18.28 3.69
N GLY A 230 16.06 18.22 4.63
CA GLY A 230 15.88 18.61 6.02
C GLY A 230 15.10 17.59 6.87
N LEU A 231 14.98 16.35 6.40
CA LEU A 231 14.33 15.27 7.14
C LEU A 231 15.35 14.58 8.05
N ASP A 232 15.04 14.46 9.33
CA ASP A 232 15.85 13.69 10.28
C ASP A 232 15.48 12.21 10.21
N LEU A 233 16.33 11.41 9.59
CA LEU A 233 16.20 9.94 9.53
C LEU A 233 16.91 9.23 10.70
N GLY A 234 17.44 9.94 11.69
CA GLY A 234 18.21 9.34 12.78
C GLY A 234 17.46 8.29 13.59
N ARG A 235 16.13 8.28 13.51
CA ARG A 235 15.25 7.29 14.16
C ARG A 235 14.64 6.26 13.20
N ILE A 236 14.92 6.39 11.91
CA ILE A 236 14.40 5.45 10.89
C ILE A 236 15.47 4.41 10.61
N ARG A 237 15.13 3.16 10.89
CA ARG A 237 15.96 2.03 10.52
C ARG A 237 15.58 1.57 9.12
N VAL A 238 16.55 1.63 8.21
CA VAL A 238 16.42 1.02 6.87
C VAL A 238 16.86 -0.43 6.99
N GLU A 239 15.96 -1.36 6.71
CA GLU A 239 16.28 -2.78 6.63
C GLU A 239 16.53 -3.17 5.18
N GLU A 240 17.69 -3.77 4.91
CA GLU A 240 18.12 -4.22 3.58
C GLU A 240 18.15 -5.75 3.50
N GLY A 241 17.77 -6.45 4.57
CA GLY A 241 17.79 -7.92 4.62
C GLY A 241 16.58 -8.52 3.88
N GLU A 242 16.84 -9.43 2.97
CA GLU A 242 15.77 -10.19 2.28
C GLU A 242 15.13 -11.22 3.20
N ARG A 243 13.81 -11.37 3.13
CA ARG A 243 13.02 -12.40 3.81
C ARG A 243 12.07 -13.08 2.82
N PRO A 244 11.84 -14.40 2.95
CA PRO A 244 11.04 -15.17 1.97
C PRO A 244 9.62 -14.66 1.75
N ALA A 245 9.00 -14.11 2.80
CA ALA A 245 7.63 -13.57 2.75
C ALA A 245 7.59 -12.04 2.70
N GLN A 246 8.74 -11.40 2.51
CA GLN A 246 8.80 -9.94 2.38
C GLN A 246 8.19 -9.52 1.05
N TRP A 247 7.32 -8.52 1.09
CA TRP A 247 6.83 -7.89 -0.12
C TRP A 247 7.98 -7.20 -0.87
N PRO A 248 8.12 -7.39 -2.19
CA PRO A 248 9.28 -6.92 -2.95
C PRO A 248 9.34 -5.41 -3.16
N GLY A 249 8.28 -4.68 -2.84
CA GLY A 249 8.20 -3.23 -2.99
C GLY A 249 8.65 -2.48 -1.75
N ALA A 250 9.00 -1.20 -1.93
CA ALA A 250 9.19 -0.29 -0.81
C ALA A 250 7.84 0.12 -0.25
N HIS A 251 7.62 -0.08 1.04
CA HIS A 251 6.43 0.34 1.74
C HIS A 251 6.77 1.37 2.82
N ALA A 252 6.05 2.47 2.84
CA ALA A 252 6.07 3.42 3.94
C ALA A 252 4.80 3.21 4.77
N PHE A 253 4.99 2.83 6.03
CA PHE A 253 3.90 2.78 6.99
C PHE A 253 3.97 4.02 7.86
N GLU A 254 2.84 4.65 8.08
CA GLU A 254 2.71 5.76 8.99
C GLU A 254 2.92 5.26 10.43
N SER A 255 4.20 5.06 10.80
CA SER A 255 4.55 4.91 12.20
C SER A 255 4.46 6.30 12.81
N ARG A 256 3.28 6.68 13.23
CA ARG A 256 3.11 7.99 13.73
C ARG A 256 3.99 8.26 14.92
N VAL A 257 5.01 9.05 14.68
CA VAL A 257 5.43 9.98 15.70
C VAL A 257 4.18 10.81 15.99
N ALA A 258 3.57 10.59 17.13
CA ALA A 258 2.58 11.52 17.60
C ALA A 258 3.16 12.91 17.36
N PHE A 259 2.52 13.72 16.53
CA PHE A 259 2.74 15.14 16.54
C PHE A 259 2.28 15.56 17.94
N ARG A 260 3.16 15.42 18.91
CA ARG A 260 3.02 16.17 20.13
C ARG A 260 2.93 17.59 19.63
N ARG A 261 1.76 18.17 19.70
CA ARG A 261 1.67 19.60 19.81
C ARG A 261 2.81 19.97 20.72
N ARG A 262 3.78 20.69 20.22
CA ARG A 262 4.67 21.45 21.10
C ARG A 262 3.69 22.29 21.86
N GLY A 263 3.39 21.89 23.09
CA GLY A 263 2.66 22.70 24.00
C GLY A 263 3.43 23.99 24.02
N GLY A 264 2.80 25.06 23.60
CA GLY A 264 3.37 26.35 23.83
C GLY A 264 3.61 26.41 25.32
N ALA A 265 4.86 26.40 25.72
CA ALA A 265 5.23 26.90 27.02
C ALA A 265 4.84 28.38 26.95
N ALA A 266 3.85 28.74 27.76
CA ALA A 266 3.58 30.12 28.10
C ALA A 266 4.80 30.68 28.87
#